data_d40f1c32f0d20c8f85485e548c689c53
#
_entry.id   d40f1c32f0d20c8f85485e548c689c53
#
_cell.length_a   1.000
_cell.length_b   1.000
_cell.length_c   1.000
_cell.angle_alpha   90.00
_cell.angle_beta   90.00
_cell.angle_gamma   90.00
#
_symmetry.space_group_name_H-M   'P 1'
#
loop_
_entity.id
_entity.type
_entity.pdbx_description
1 polymer ?
#
loop_
_entity_poly.entity_id
_entity_poly.type
_entity_poly.pdbx_seq_one_letter_code
_entity_poly.pdbx_strand_id
1 'polypeptide(L)'
;KTRNKILLRVAAAALTLGTYLAYMNLNWNAEFGVISDLWNPAKTYRQYGTTVGFTAVAKYMRLTPPDGYSKDEVTAIADTSEKETKTEDLRKDNADSVTPVNIIAIMNESWFDYRSVGDPQTSESYMPFLDSLTENVIKGHTLTCTKGGGTAKTEYEFLTGNSCKRFPGMVPYVSYFTHSQYSLVTTLKDQGYQAIAMHPNKATNWKRSTAYRFLDFDDFISIDQFSDTAKRYRGMISDQANYEKIVETYENKEPGSPFFLFDVTMQNHSGYTNRYFQADINCNGYDSDEADQYFSLLKLSDEAISYLIRYFQQVDEPTMIIMFGDHWPAIEDDFLLKVIGKELPDAFETWIAGDAYQNLSVEDQEKFYGTPFFIWTNYSMKSESNVWISTNYLSSYALSLTGLELTPYNEYLLDLREKMPALNHLGFLASDGTWYRWNDSDAPEEDLEYERQYECLQYNELIDKKDRDDSFFTISGEKDEE
;
A
#
# COMPACT_ATOMS: atom_id res chain seq x y z
N LYS A 1 -34.54 53.71 1.73
CA LYS A 1 -34.98 52.57 0.89
C LYS A 1 -33.80 51.76 0.31
N THR A 2 -32.71 52.39 -0.12
CA THR A 2 -31.53 51.71 -0.71
C THR A 2 -30.76 50.87 0.34
N ARG A 3 -30.55 51.42 1.55
CA ARG A 3 -29.85 50.73 2.65
C ARG A 3 -30.56 49.43 3.09
N ASN A 4 -31.89 49.44 3.15
CA ASN A 4 -32.68 48.25 3.50
C ASN A 4 -32.60 47.18 2.40
N LYS A 5 -32.51 47.58 1.12
CA LYS A 5 -32.30 46.62 0.02
C LYS A 5 -30.92 45.99 0.03
N ILE A 6 -29.89 46.75 0.42
CA ILE A 6 -28.52 46.21 0.57
C ILE A 6 -28.49 45.24 1.75
N LEU A 7 -29.04 45.60 2.89
CA LEU A 7 -29.13 44.73 4.06
C LEU A 7 -29.86 43.40 3.75
N LEU A 8 -30.96 43.48 3.01
CA LEU A 8 -31.72 42.29 2.61
C LEU A 8 -30.93 41.39 1.67
N ARG A 9 -30.18 41.98 0.73
CA ARG A 9 -29.28 41.19 -0.16
C ARG A 9 -28.12 40.51 0.60
N VAL A 10 -27.52 41.23 1.53
CA VAL A 10 -26.46 40.69 2.37
C VAL A 10 -27.01 39.56 3.25
N ALA A 11 -28.17 39.73 3.86
CA ALA A 11 -28.81 38.70 4.68
C ALA A 11 -29.19 37.47 3.82
N ALA A 12 -29.74 37.69 2.60
CA ALA A 12 -30.04 36.60 1.68
C ALA A 12 -28.77 35.84 1.25
N ALA A 13 -27.68 36.55 0.92
CA ALA A 13 -26.40 35.94 0.57
C ALA A 13 -25.81 35.14 1.74
N ALA A 14 -25.84 35.69 2.97
CA ALA A 14 -25.37 35.01 4.17
C ALA A 14 -26.20 33.73 4.48
N LEU A 15 -27.55 33.84 4.31
CA LEU A 15 -28.43 32.68 4.49
C LEU A 15 -28.13 31.57 3.45
N THR A 16 -27.99 31.96 2.17
CA THR A 16 -27.67 31.03 1.09
C THR A 16 -26.34 30.36 1.33
N LEU A 17 -25.30 31.12 1.72
CA LEU A 17 -23.99 30.58 2.05
C LEU A 17 -24.06 29.66 3.27
N GLY A 18 -24.75 30.05 4.34
CA GLY A 18 -24.94 29.23 5.52
C GLY A 18 -25.67 27.91 5.23
N THR A 19 -26.74 27.97 4.43
CA THR A 19 -27.46 26.77 3.99
C THR A 19 -26.59 25.88 3.11
N TYR A 20 -25.81 26.45 2.20
CA TYR A 20 -24.88 25.72 1.36
C TYR A 20 -23.80 25.02 2.20
N LEU A 21 -23.16 25.72 3.16
CA LEU A 21 -22.17 25.17 4.03
C LEU A 21 -22.76 24.04 4.90
N ALA A 22 -23.95 24.23 5.48
CA ALA A 22 -24.64 23.19 6.23
C ALA A 22 -24.91 21.96 5.36
N TYR A 23 -25.40 22.15 4.13
CA TYR A 23 -25.66 21.09 3.18
C TYR A 23 -24.37 20.31 2.78
N MET A 24 -23.26 21.02 2.56
CA MET A 24 -21.99 20.41 2.21
C MET A 24 -21.36 19.62 3.38
N ASN A 25 -21.69 19.96 4.62
CA ASN A 25 -21.19 19.28 5.81
C ASN A 25 -22.13 18.16 6.34
N LEU A 26 -23.26 17.90 5.69
CA LEU A 26 -24.12 16.77 6.06
C LEU A 26 -23.37 15.43 5.96
N ASN A 27 -23.54 14.59 6.96
CA ASN A 27 -23.11 13.21 6.88
C ASN A 27 -24.16 12.38 6.12
N TRP A 28 -24.04 12.39 4.80
CA TRP A 28 -25.01 11.75 3.91
C TRP A 28 -25.18 10.25 4.18
N ASN A 29 -24.15 9.56 4.63
CA ASN A 29 -24.24 8.16 4.99
C ASN A 29 -25.03 7.97 6.30
N ALA A 30 -24.57 8.61 7.38
CA ALA A 30 -25.18 8.43 8.70
C ALA A 30 -26.60 8.99 8.79
N GLU A 31 -26.88 10.12 8.12
CA GLU A 31 -28.18 10.82 8.20
C GLU A 31 -29.23 10.27 7.22
N PHE A 32 -28.78 9.83 6.03
CA PHE A 32 -29.67 9.50 4.91
C PHE A 32 -29.37 8.14 4.25
N GLY A 33 -28.44 7.36 4.76
CA GLY A 33 -28.06 6.07 4.19
C GLY A 33 -27.45 6.17 2.77
N VAL A 34 -26.88 7.33 2.40
CA VAL A 34 -26.25 7.51 1.08
C VAL A 34 -24.87 6.90 1.08
N ILE A 35 -24.72 5.78 0.40
CA ILE A 35 -23.43 5.10 0.22
C ILE A 35 -22.72 5.69 -1.00
N SER A 36 -21.59 6.35 -0.77
CA SER A 36 -20.77 6.93 -1.84
C SER A 36 -19.85 5.86 -2.41
N ASP A 37 -20.10 5.44 -3.65
CA ASP A 37 -19.16 4.60 -4.40
C ASP A 37 -18.04 5.48 -4.95
N LEU A 38 -16.92 5.54 -4.23
CA LEU A 38 -15.78 6.40 -4.59
C LEU A 38 -14.93 5.79 -5.72
N TRP A 39 -15.07 4.48 -5.94
CA TRP A 39 -14.48 3.79 -7.09
C TRP A 39 -15.22 4.13 -8.39
N ASN A 40 -16.55 4.14 -8.33
CA ASN A 40 -17.41 4.49 -9.46
C ASN A 40 -18.41 5.58 -9.06
N PRO A 41 -17.97 6.83 -8.99
CA PRO A 41 -18.86 7.96 -8.61
C PRO A 41 -20.10 8.07 -9.48
N ALA A 42 -20.04 7.63 -10.75
CA ALA A 42 -21.19 7.61 -11.64
C ALA A 42 -22.32 6.69 -11.15
N LYS A 43 -22.01 5.66 -10.36
CA LYS A 43 -23.01 4.80 -9.70
C LYS A 43 -23.73 5.58 -8.61
N THR A 44 -22.99 6.31 -7.77
CA THR A 44 -23.56 7.20 -6.75
C THR A 44 -24.50 8.24 -7.39
N TYR A 45 -24.04 8.89 -8.48
CA TYR A 45 -24.86 9.86 -9.20
C TYR A 45 -26.13 9.28 -9.82
N ARG A 46 -26.06 8.06 -10.34
CA ARG A 46 -27.24 7.35 -10.88
C ARG A 46 -28.23 6.95 -9.81
N GLN A 47 -27.75 6.54 -8.65
CA GLN A 47 -28.57 6.04 -7.55
C GLN A 47 -29.25 7.17 -6.77
N TYR A 48 -28.53 8.27 -6.48
CA TYR A 48 -28.99 9.33 -5.58
C TYR A 48 -29.22 10.68 -6.28
N GLY A 49 -28.98 10.76 -7.58
CA GLY A 49 -29.03 11.98 -8.37
C GLY A 49 -27.76 12.82 -8.25
N THR A 50 -27.56 13.71 -9.24
CA THR A 50 -26.31 14.48 -9.41
C THR A 50 -26.00 15.36 -8.20
N THR A 51 -27.01 16.06 -7.63
CA THR A 51 -26.78 17.00 -6.52
C THR A 51 -26.34 16.28 -5.25
N VAL A 52 -27.08 15.25 -4.84
CA VAL A 52 -26.75 14.46 -3.63
C VAL A 52 -25.43 13.70 -3.84
N GLY A 53 -25.28 13.03 -4.97
CA GLY A 53 -24.07 12.28 -5.29
C GLY A 53 -22.84 13.17 -5.32
N PHE A 54 -22.90 14.35 -5.94
CA PHE A 54 -21.80 15.31 -5.93
C PHE A 54 -21.44 15.75 -4.51
N THR A 55 -22.44 16.12 -3.70
CA THR A 55 -22.20 16.62 -2.33
C THR A 55 -21.63 15.53 -1.43
N ALA A 56 -22.17 14.31 -1.55
CA ALA A 56 -21.71 13.16 -0.76
C ALA A 56 -20.26 12.79 -1.09
N VAL A 57 -19.83 12.94 -2.35
CA VAL A 57 -18.46 12.65 -2.79
C VAL A 57 -17.52 13.84 -2.56
N ALA A 58 -17.98 15.08 -2.73
CA ALA A 58 -17.16 16.29 -2.70
C ALA A 58 -16.40 16.48 -1.37
N LYS A 59 -16.96 16.02 -0.24
CA LYS A 59 -16.30 16.09 1.05
C LYS A 59 -14.98 15.29 1.11
N TYR A 60 -14.86 14.23 0.29
CA TYR A 60 -13.66 13.43 0.20
C TYR A 60 -12.62 13.97 -0.78
N MET A 61 -12.98 14.98 -1.58
CA MET A 61 -12.06 15.58 -2.56
C MET A 61 -11.08 16.59 -1.93
N ARG A 62 -11.30 16.97 -0.69
CA ARG A 62 -10.47 17.94 0.02
C ARG A 62 -9.94 17.33 1.30
N LEU A 63 -8.64 17.15 1.34
CA LEU A 63 -7.94 16.76 2.56
C LEU A 63 -7.76 17.99 3.45
N THR A 64 -8.12 17.88 4.72
CA THR A 64 -7.88 18.93 5.72
C THR A 64 -6.44 18.81 6.23
N PRO A 65 -5.75 19.95 6.50
CA PRO A 65 -4.46 19.89 7.18
C PRO A 65 -4.53 19.11 8.50
N PRO A 66 -3.46 18.43 8.91
CA PRO A 66 -3.33 17.90 10.26
C PRO A 66 -3.39 19.00 11.31
N ASP A 67 -3.67 18.61 12.56
CA ASP A 67 -3.63 19.54 13.67
C ASP A 67 -2.21 20.10 13.86
N GLY A 68 -2.09 21.42 13.98
CA GLY A 68 -0.81 22.10 14.11
C GLY A 68 0.00 22.26 12.83
N TYR A 69 -0.52 21.82 11.66
CA TYR A 69 0.20 21.96 10.40
C TYR A 69 0.52 23.41 10.06
N SER A 70 1.78 23.68 9.80
CA SER A 70 2.28 24.91 9.19
C SER A 70 3.61 24.63 8.48
N LYS A 71 4.07 25.56 7.62
CA LYS A 71 5.39 25.45 7.02
C LYS A 71 6.50 25.45 8.08
N ASP A 72 6.38 26.33 9.10
CA ASP A 72 7.35 26.43 10.18
C ASP A 72 7.42 25.10 10.99
N GLU A 73 6.30 24.41 11.16
CA GLU A 73 6.26 23.09 11.79
C GLU A 73 6.99 22.05 10.95
N VAL A 74 6.74 21.99 9.65
CA VAL A 74 7.44 21.07 8.72
C VAL A 74 8.94 21.30 8.75
N THR A 75 9.39 22.56 8.68
CA THR A 75 10.82 22.91 8.77
C THR A 75 11.41 22.51 10.12
N ALA A 76 10.69 22.70 11.23
CA ALA A 76 11.15 22.30 12.54
C ALA A 76 11.29 20.77 12.68
N ILE A 77 10.38 20.01 12.09
CA ILE A 77 10.46 18.54 12.05
C ILE A 77 11.71 18.13 11.25
N ALA A 78 11.92 18.70 10.06
CA ALA A 78 13.06 18.41 9.21
C ALA A 78 14.39 18.71 9.93
N ASP A 79 14.53 19.91 10.53
CA ASP A 79 15.72 20.33 11.28
C ASP A 79 16.01 19.44 12.50
N THR A 80 14.98 18.89 13.13
CA THR A 80 15.12 18.01 14.29
C THR A 80 15.56 16.62 13.86
N SER A 81 14.92 16.07 12.83
CA SER A 81 15.25 14.77 12.26
C SER A 81 16.71 14.73 11.81
N GLU A 82 17.21 15.72 11.07
CA GLU A 82 18.62 15.79 10.66
C GLU A 82 19.63 15.78 11.83
N LYS A 83 19.21 16.24 13.00
CA LYS A 83 20.06 16.27 14.20
C LYS A 83 20.04 14.97 14.97
N GLU A 84 18.90 14.30 14.99
CA GLU A 84 18.70 13.03 15.69
C GLU A 84 19.20 11.84 14.88
N THR A 85 19.19 11.92 13.55
CA THR A 85 19.61 10.88 12.63
C THR A 85 21.15 10.73 12.56
N LYS A 86 21.81 10.84 13.69
CA LYS A 86 23.10 10.16 13.89
C LYS A 86 22.83 8.71 14.29
N THR A 87 21.90 8.08 13.58
CA THR A 87 21.61 6.67 13.74
C THR A 87 22.89 5.89 13.59
N GLU A 88 23.27 5.21 14.63
CA GLU A 88 24.23 4.11 14.54
C GLU A 88 23.70 3.17 13.45
N ASP A 89 24.32 3.32 12.31
CA ASP A 89 24.28 2.56 11.10
C ASP A 89 23.49 1.23 11.25
N LEU A 90 22.20 1.21 10.98
CA LEU A 90 21.45 -0.03 10.72
C LEU A 90 22.16 -0.88 9.64
N ARG A 91 23.05 -0.23 8.86
CA ARG A 91 23.97 -0.82 7.89
C ARG A 91 25.10 -1.62 8.53
N LYS A 92 25.48 -1.38 9.81
CA LYS A 92 26.65 -2.04 10.43
C LYS A 92 26.44 -3.51 10.75
N ASP A 93 25.21 -3.96 10.89
CA ASP A 93 24.89 -5.36 11.18
C ASP A 93 24.60 -6.20 9.92
N ASN A 94 24.36 -5.57 8.77
CA ASN A 94 24.27 -6.24 7.48
C ASN A 94 25.60 -6.07 6.75
N ALA A 95 26.43 -7.11 6.77
CA ALA A 95 27.74 -7.15 6.16
C ALA A 95 27.71 -6.66 4.69
N ASP A 96 28.76 -5.91 4.32
CA ASP A 96 29.08 -5.54 2.95
C ASP A 96 27.91 -4.91 2.17
N SER A 97 27.66 -3.62 2.44
CA SER A 97 26.72 -2.82 1.63
C SER A 97 27.06 -2.96 0.13
N VAL A 98 26.20 -3.66 -0.59
CA VAL A 98 26.37 -3.95 -2.01
C VAL A 98 25.71 -2.86 -2.83
N THR A 99 26.45 -2.20 -3.71
CA THR A 99 25.99 -1.16 -4.65
C THR A 99 26.75 -1.28 -5.97
N PRO A 100 26.09 -1.09 -7.12
CA PRO A 100 24.65 -0.97 -7.32
C PRO A 100 23.94 -2.34 -7.15
N VAL A 101 22.68 -2.31 -6.79
CA VAL A 101 21.81 -3.49 -6.65
C VAL A 101 20.64 -3.34 -7.60
N ASN A 102 20.34 -4.38 -8.38
CA ASN A 102 19.06 -4.39 -9.10
C ASN A 102 17.94 -4.60 -8.08
N ILE A 103 16.88 -3.83 -8.15
CA ILE A 103 15.75 -3.91 -7.23
C ILE A 103 14.48 -4.28 -8.01
N ILE A 104 13.87 -5.38 -7.65
CA ILE A 104 12.61 -5.85 -8.22
C ILE A 104 11.58 -5.91 -7.09
N ALA A 105 10.61 -5.02 -7.12
CA ALA A 105 9.53 -4.98 -6.15
C ALA A 105 8.24 -5.50 -6.79
N ILE A 106 7.64 -6.52 -6.19
CA ILE A 106 6.44 -7.19 -6.68
C ILE A 106 5.34 -7.07 -5.64
N MET A 107 4.29 -6.37 -5.99
CA MET A 107 3.04 -6.37 -5.24
C MET A 107 2.12 -7.42 -5.85
N ASN A 108 1.97 -8.55 -5.16
CA ASN A 108 1.18 -9.66 -5.66
C ASN A 108 -0.28 -9.50 -5.25
N GLU A 109 -1.15 -9.45 -6.24
CA GLU A 109 -2.60 -9.26 -6.10
C GLU A 109 -3.21 -10.30 -5.16
N SER A 110 -3.93 -9.83 -4.13
CA SER A 110 -4.65 -10.64 -3.15
C SER A 110 -3.79 -11.74 -2.51
N TRP A 111 -2.48 -11.50 -2.37
CA TRP A 111 -1.56 -12.48 -1.76
C TRP A 111 -1.64 -12.39 -0.24
N PHE A 112 -2.29 -13.37 0.37
CA PHE A 112 -2.59 -13.40 1.80
C PHE A 112 -2.35 -14.79 2.38
N ASP A 113 -1.76 -14.86 3.56
CA ASP A 113 -1.53 -16.11 4.28
C ASP A 113 -2.59 -16.31 5.37
N TYR A 114 -3.57 -17.16 5.10
CA TYR A 114 -4.64 -17.46 6.04
C TYR A 114 -4.17 -18.11 7.35
N ARG A 115 -2.94 -18.67 7.37
CA ARG A 115 -2.35 -19.21 8.60
C ARG A 115 -2.07 -18.13 9.65
N SER A 116 -2.00 -16.86 9.24
CA SER A 116 -1.86 -15.72 10.15
C SER A 116 -3.10 -15.43 10.99
N VAL A 117 -4.28 -15.86 10.52
CA VAL A 117 -5.57 -15.61 11.18
C VAL A 117 -6.24 -16.87 11.71
N GLY A 118 -5.86 -18.06 11.24
CA GLY A 118 -6.44 -19.33 11.68
C GLY A 118 -5.90 -20.52 10.92
N ASP A 119 -6.65 -21.64 10.93
CA ASP A 119 -6.29 -22.86 10.21
C ASP A 119 -7.24 -23.08 9.02
N PRO A 120 -6.80 -22.82 7.77
CA PRO A 120 -7.63 -23.03 6.58
C PRO A 120 -7.81 -24.52 6.24
N GLN A 121 -7.13 -25.45 6.91
CA GLN A 121 -7.21 -26.90 6.72
C GLN A 121 -7.13 -27.34 5.25
N THR A 122 -6.15 -26.82 4.53
CA THR A 122 -5.93 -27.16 3.12
C THR A 122 -5.43 -28.60 2.95
N SER A 123 -5.75 -29.25 1.81
CA SER A 123 -5.33 -30.62 1.49
C SER A 123 -3.80 -30.78 1.35
N GLU A 124 -3.10 -29.70 1.01
CA GLU A 124 -1.65 -29.60 0.96
C GLU A 124 -1.21 -28.15 1.21
N SER A 125 0.11 -27.91 1.43
CA SER A 125 0.64 -26.55 1.56
C SER A 125 0.45 -25.76 0.27
N TYR A 126 -0.01 -24.52 0.39
CA TYR A 126 -0.21 -23.60 -0.74
C TYR A 126 0.93 -22.61 -0.95
N MET A 127 1.93 -22.59 -0.06
CA MET A 127 3.16 -21.79 -0.18
C MET A 127 4.42 -22.60 0.19
N PRO A 128 4.63 -23.81 -0.36
CA PRO A 128 5.73 -24.68 0.06
C PRO A 128 7.10 -24.11 -0.26
N PHE A 129 7.27 -23.36 -1.35
CA PHE A 129 8.54 -22.73 -1.69
C PHE A 129 8.86 -21.59 -0.72
N LEU A 130 7.91 -20.68 -0.46
CA LEU A 130 8.11 -19.59 0.49
C LEU A 130 8.45 -20.13 1.90
N ASP A 131 7.78 -21.21 2.33
CA ASP A 131 8.07 -21.86 3.60
C ASP A 131 9.51 -22.37 3.65
N SER A 132 10.03 -22.91 2.54
CA SER A 132 11.40 -23.44 2.42
C SER A 132 12.50 -22.38 2.28
N LEU A 133 12.14 -21.14 1.94
CA LEU A 133 13.08 -20.05 1.72
C LEU A 133 13.56 -19.51 3.07
N THR A 134 14.83 -19.79 3.42
CA THR A 134 15.39 -19.51 4.75
C THR A 134 16.73 -18.77 4.73
N GLU A 135 17.38 -18.67 3.57
CA GLU A 135 18.69 -18.05 3.41
C GLU A 135 18.59 -16.73 2.65
N ASN A 136 19.32 -15.72 3.09
CA ASN A 136 19.35 -14.39 2.50
C ASN A 136 17.94 -13.78 2.35
N VAL A 137 17.08 -13.99 3.37
CA VAL A 137 15.69 -13.58 3.33
C VAL A 137 15.21 -12.98 4.64
N ILE A 138 14.55 -11.84 4.54
CA ILE A 138 13.75 -11.26 5.62
C ILE A 138 12.30 -11.47 5.24
N LYS A 139 11.49 -12.05 6.13
CA LYS A 139 10.08 -12.33 5.88
C LYS A 139 9.18 -12.10 7.08
N GLY A 140 7.93 -11.80 6.83
CA GLY A 140 6.93 -11.53 7.84
C GLY A 140 5.63 -11.00 7.26
N HIS A 141 5.03 -10.03 7.92
CA HIS A 141 3.79 -9.41 7.50
C HIS A 141 3.94 -7.91 7.33
N THR A 142 3.42 -7.39 6.24
CA THR A 142 3.28 -5.95 6.04
C THR A 142 1.83 -5.53 6.27
N LEU A 143 1.66 -4.48 7.08
CA LEU A 143 0.36 -3.95 7.44
C LEU A 143 -0.11 -2.95 6.39
N THR A 144 -1.25 -3.23 5.76
CA THR A 144 -1.85 -2.39 4.72
C THR A 144 -3.03 -1.57 5.26
N CYS A 145 -3.41 -0.49 4.59
CA CYS A 145 -4.61 0.29 4.93
C CYS A 145 -5.89 -0.17 4.24
N THR A 146 -5.87 -1.31 3.57
CA THR A 146 -7.02 -1.79 2.79
C THR A 146 -7.18 -3.30 2.86
N LYS A 147 -8.40 -3.78 2.60
CA LYS A 147 -8.73 -5.20 2.54
C LYS A 147 -9.82 -5.46 1.51
N GLY A 148 -9.76 -6.60 0.84
CA GLY A 148 -10.75 -7.03 -0.15
C GLY A 148 -10.78 -6.16 -1.41
N GLY A 149 -9.75 -5.32 -1.64
CA GLY A 149 -9.62 -4.42 -2.78
C GLY A 149 -8.95 -3.10 -2.42
N GLY A 150 -8.72 -2.26 -3.41
CA GLY A 150 -8.05 -0.96 -3.20
C GLY A 150 -6.54 -1.00 -3.44
N THR A 151 -6.08 -1.95 -4.26
CA THR A 151 -4.69 -2.19 -4.69
C THR A 151 -3.83 -0.93 -4.79
N ALA A 152 -4.34 0.12 -5.45
CA ALA A 152 -3.60 1.38 -5.63
C ALA A 152 -3.33 2.18 -4.34
N LYS A 153 -3.94 1.83 -3.22
CA LYS A 153 -3.58 2.40 -1.91
C LYS A 153 -2.27 1.79 -1.40
N THR A 154 -2.15 0.48 -1.50
CA THR A 154 -0.93 -0.25 -1.11
C THR A 154 0.24 0.11 -2.01
N GLU A 155 -0.01 0.29 -3.35
CA GLU A 155 0.98 0.86 -4.27
C GLU A 155 1.48 2.23 -3.79
N TYR A 156 0.53 3.12 -3.45
CA TYR A 156 0.85 4.46 -2.98
C TYR A 156 1.69 4.42 -1.70
N GLU A 157 1.30 3.61 -0.72
CA GLU A 157 2.05 3.47 0.53
C GLU A 157 3.48 3.00 0.29
N PHE A 158 3.66 1.95 -0.51
CA PHE A 158 4.99 1.41 -0.81
C PHE A 158 5.87 2.40 -1.59
N LEU A 159 5.31 3.02 -2.63
CA LEU A 159 6.11 3.89 -3.53
C LEU A 159 6.45 5.25 -2.92
N THR A 160 5.57 5.82 -2.10
CA THR A 160 5.77 7.17 -1.56
C THR A 160 6.25 7.21 -0.12
N GLY A 161 6.12 6.12 0.63
CA GLY A 161 6.34 6.13 2.08
C GLY A 161 5.22 6.80 2.87
N ASN A 162 4.17 7.28 2.22
CA ASN A 162 3.02 7.94 2.83
C ASN A 162 1.93 6.93 3.22
N SER A 163 1.25 7.11 4.34
CA SER A 163 0.16 6.24 4.76
C SER A 163 -1.20 6.65 4.20
N CYS A 164 -2.02 5.68 3.84
CA CYS A 164 -3.43 5.88 3.49
C CYS A 164 -4.37 6.07 4.70
N LYS A 165 -3.86 6.13 5.93
CA LYS A 165 -4.64 6.33 7.16
C LYS A 165 -5.62 7.50 7.04
N ARG A 166 -5.19 8.61 6.46
CA ARG A 166 -6.01 9.83 6.28
C ARG A 166 -6.96 9.81 5.09
N PHE A 167 -6.94 8.75 4.28
CA PHE A 167 -7.73 8.65 3.05
C PHE A 167 -8.81 7.55 3.13
N PRO A 168 -9.67 7.53 4.16
CA PRO A 168 -10.67 6.48 4.29
C PRO A 168 -11.60 6.51 3.06
N GLY A 169 -11.58 5.44 2.28
CA GLY A 169 -12.41 5.30 1.08
C GLY A 169 -11.89 6.00 -0.19
N MET A 170 -10.83 6.83 -0.13
CA MET A 170 -10.24 7.48 -1.31
C MET A 170 -8.96 6.77 -1.76
N VAL A 171 -8.66 6.87 -3.05
CA VAL A 171 -7.41 6.41 -3.64
C VAL A 171 -6.59 7.64 -4.04
N PRO A 172 -5.39 7.84 -3.48
CA PRO A 172 -4.57 9.03 -3.74
C PRO A 172 -4.34 9.29 -5.22
N TYR A 173 -4.01 8.27 -6.01
CA TYR A 173 -3.81 8.39 -7.46
C TYR A 173 -5.01 9.00 -8.19
N VAL A 174 -6.22 8.67 -7.76
CA VAL A 174 -7.46 9.13 -8.40
C VAL A 174 -7.84 10.53 -7.95
N SER A 175 -7.56 10.87 -6.69
CA SER A 175 -8.15 12.03 -6.00
C SER A 175 -7.20 13.19 -5.76
N TYR A 176 -5.93 12.88 -5.46
CA TYR A 176 -4.98 13.89 -4.97
C TYR A 176 -3.76 14.10 -5.86
N PHE A 177 -3.38 13.11 -6.70
CA PHE A 177 -2.25 13.27 -7.61
C PHE A 177 -2.54 14.30 -8.69
N THR A 178 -2.04 15.50 -8.48
CA THR A 178 -2.23 16.64 -9.41
C THR A 178 -0.90 17.24 -9.88
N HIS A 179 0.25 16.74 -9.39
CA HIS A 179 1.63 17.15 -9.69
C HIS A 179 2.58 16.02 -9.35
N SER A 180 3.86 16.18 -9.69
CA SER A 180 4.93 15.24 -9.34
C SER A 180 5.07 15.09 -7.83
N GLN A 181 5.29 13.86 -7.41
CA GLN A 181 5.44 13.45 -6.02
C GLN A 181 6.84 12.85 -5.84
N TYR A 182 7.44 13.04 -4.68
CA TYR A 182 8.63 12.30 -4.29
C TYR A 182 8.27 10.85 -3.97
N SER A 183 9.19 9.93 -4.24
CA SER A 183 8.92 8.50 -4.11
C SER A 183 10.20 7.68 -4.10
N LEU A 184 10.08 6.39 -3.85
CA LEU A 184 11.16 5.43 -4.09
C LEU A 184 11.76 5.58 -5.49
N VAL A 185 10.92 5.89 -6.50
CA VAL A 185 11.37 6.05 -7.89
C VAL A 185 12.32 7.23 -8.02
N THR A 186 11.94 8.41 -7.50
CA THR A 186 12.80 9.60 -7.54
C THR A 186 14.09 9.37 -6.78
N THR A 187 14.05 8.80 -5.59
CA THR A 187 15.24 8.45 -4.78
C THR A 187 16.21 7.52 -5.52
N LEU A 188 15.70 6.54 -6.27
CA LEU A 188 16.52 5.63 -7.04
C LEU A 188 17.06 6.28 -8.33
N LYS A 189 16.25 7.10 -9.00
CA LYS A 189 16.69 7.82 -10.21
C LYS A 189 17.78 8.84 -9.92
N ASP A 190 17.73 9.53 -8.79
CA ASP A 190 18.81 10.42 -8.33
C ASP A 190 20.14 9.67 -8.15
N GLN A 191 20.09 8.34 -8.00
CA GLN A 191 21.25 7.45 -7.91
C GLN A 191 21.52 6.67 -9.22
N GLY A 192 20.93 7.11 -10.34
CA GLY A 192 21.24 6.60 -11.68
C GLY A 192 20.45 5.36 -12.10
N TYR A 193 19.37 5.00 -11.39
CA TYR A 193 18.53 3.86 -11.75
C TYR A 193 17.63 4.15 -12.95
N GLN A 194 17.47 3.16 -13.83
CA GLN A 194 16.34 3.09 -14.73
C GLN A 194 15.14 2.50 -13.96
N ALA A 195 14.01 3.20 -13.99
CA ALA A 195 12.80 2.79 -13.25
C ALA A 195 11.66 2.42 -14.18
N ILE A 196 11.20 1.17 -14.11
CA ILE A 196 10.12 0.63 -14.95
C ILE A 196 8.97 0.14 -14.06
N ALA A 197 7.75 0.56 -14.38
CA ALA A 197 6.53 -0.03 -13.81
C ALA A 197 5.99 -1.13 -14.71
N MET A 198 5.34 -2.15 -14.12
CA MET A 198 4.68 -3.24 -14.82
C MET A 198 3.33 -3.58 -14.20
N HIS A 199 2.32 -3.81 -15.05
CA HIS A 199 1.01 -4.29 -14.61
C HIS A 199 0.29 -5.00 -15.76
N PRO A 200 0.04 -6.31 -15.69
CA PRO A 200 -0.57 -7.09 -16.77
C PRO A 200 -2.08 -6.84 -16.92
N ASN A 201 -2.49 -5.57 -16.86
CA ASN A 201 -3.84 -5.10 -17.08
C ASN A 201 -3.81 -3.72 -17.76
N LYS A 202 -4.99 -3.09 -17.92
CA LYS A 202 -5.11 -1.79 -18.60
C LYS A 202 -4.37 -0.68 -17.85
N ALA A 203 -3.50 0.01 -18.55
CA ALA A 203 -2.72 1.14 -18.03
C ALA A 203 -3.58 2.27 -17.40
N THR A 204 -4.85 2.38 -17.80
CA THR A 204 -5.78 3.40 -17.31
C THR A 204 -6.43 3.06 -15.96
N ASN A 205 -6.35 1.80 -15.53
CA ASN A 205 -6.92 1.38 -14.24
C ASN A 205 -6.25 2.17 -13.11
N TRP A 206 -7.04 2.64 -12.13
CA TRP A 206 -6.57 3.50 -11.03
C TRP A 206 -5.84 4.77 -11.48
N LYS A 207 -5.98 5.19 -12.76
CA LYS A 207 -5.21 6.29 -13.39
C LYS A 207 -3.69 6.06 -13.37
N ARG A 208 -3.22 4.81 -13.35
CA ARG A 208 -1.79 4.47 -13.25
C ARG A 208 -0.93 5.19 -14.28
N SER A 209 -1.35 5.28 -15.54
CA SER A 209 -0.60 6.05 -16.57
C SER A 209 -0.31 7.50 -16.17
N THR A 210 -1.16 8.12 -15.37
CA THR A 210 -0.94 9.48 -14.87
C THR A 210 -0.12 9.45 -13.58
N ALA A 211 -0.46 8.55 -12.66
CA ALA A 211 0.20 8.42 -11.36
C ALA A 211 1.69 8.06 -11.52
N TYR A 212 2.01 7.06 -12.33
CA TYR A 212 3.39 6.64 -12.56
C TYR A 212 4.25 7.71 -13.25
N ARG A 213 3.64 8.53 -14.13
CA ARG A 213 4.33 9.70 -14.66
C ARG A 213 4.62 10.76 -13.58
N PHE A 214 3.72 10.94 -12.59
CA PHE A 214 3.95 11.86 -11.48
C PHE A 214 4.93 11.30 -10.44
N LEU A 215 5.13 9.98 -10.40
CA LEU A 215 6.15 9.29 -9.62
C LEU A 215 7.49 9.15 -10.36
N ASP A 216 7.56 9.64 -11.61
CA ASP A 216 8.74 9.70 -12.46
C ASP A 216 9.27 8.37 -12.99
N PHE A 217 8.42 7.34 -13.17
CA PHE A 217 8.80 6.13 -13.89
C PHE A 217 9.19 6.45 -15.34
N ASP A 218 10.25 5.81 -15.84
CA ASP A 218 10.73 5.98 -17.21
C ASP A 218 9.85 5.25 -18.23
N ASP A 219 9.29 4.10 -17.85
CA ASP A 219 8.37 3.32 -18.70
C ASP A 219 7.30 2.61 -17.87
N PHE A 220 6.20 2.25 -18.53
CA PHE A 220 5.10 1.50 -17.93
C PHE A 220 4.63 0.37 -18.87
N ILE A 221 5.02 -0.85 -18.58
CA ILE A 221 4.63 -2.07 -19.27
C ILE A 221 3.23 -2.49 -18.82
N SER A 222 2.25 -2.38 -19.72
CA SER A 222 0.85 -2.76 -19.46
C SER A 222 0.47 -4.02 -20.26
N ILE A 223 -0.79 -4.45 -20.16
CA ILE A 223 -1.29 -5.64 -20.84
C ILE A 223 -0.99 -5.67 -22.36
N ASP A 224 -0.89 -4.50 -22.99
CA ASP A 224 -0.66 -4.37 -24.43
C ASP A 224 0.77 -4.79 -24.86
N GLN A 225 1.71 -4.89 -23.90
CA GLN A 225 3.08 -5.36 -24.14
C GLN A 225 3.30 -6.84 -23.77
N PHE A 226 2.26 -7.53 -23.31
CA PHE A 226 2.30 -8.98 -23.11
C PHE A 226 1.91 -9.72 -24.37
N SER A 227 2.52 -10.90 -24.61
CA SER A 227 2.15 -11.75 -25.73
C SER A 227 0.69 -12.20 -25.65
N ASP A 228 0.01 -12.26 -26.80
CA ASP A 228 -1.34 -12.83 -26.90
C ASP A 228 -1.37 -14.31 -26.45
N THR A 229 -0.24 -15.01 -26.54
CA THR A 229 -0.06 -16.40 -26.12
C THR A 229 0.42 -16.55 -24.68
N ALA A 230 0.61 -15.45 -23.94
CA ALA A 230 0.99 -15.49 -22.54
C ALA A 230 0.00 -16.33 -21.72
N LYS A 231 0.52 -17.19 -20.85
CA LYS A 231 -0.29 -18.08 -20.02
C LYS A 231 -1.26 -17.28 -19.16
N ARG A 232 -2.49 -17.78 -19.09
CA ARG A 232 -3.57 -17.13 -18.34
C ARG A 232 -4.33 -18.12 -17.50
N TYR A 233 -4.75 -17.65 -16.32
CA TYR A 233 -5.75 -18.34 -15.52
C TYR A 233 -6.97 -17.43 -15.38
N ARG A 234 -8.17 -17.96 -15.53
CA ARG A 234 -9.44 -17.22 -15.43
C ARG A 234 -9.51 -15.95 -16.31
N GLY A 235 -8.71 -15.92 -17.41
CA GLY A 235 -8.58 -14.79 -18.33
C GLY A 235 -7.51 -13.76 -17.95
N MET A 236 -6.93 -13.86 -16.76
CA MET A 236 -5.85 -12.97 -16.27
C MET A 236 -4.48 -13.57 -16.60
N ILE A 237 -3.49 -12.73 -16.91
CA ILE A 237 -2.10 -13.16 -17.08
C ILE A 237 -1.67 -13.88 -15.79
N SER A 238 -1.03 -15.05 -15.94
CA SER A 238 -0.49 -15.81 -14.81
C SER A 238 0.75 -15.12 -14.24
N ASP A 239 1.01 -15.34 -12.93
CA ASP A 239 2.22 -14.83 -12.28
C ASP A 239 3.47 -15.40 -12.95
N GLN A 240 3.43 -16.65 -13.41
CA GLN A 240 4.53 -17.25 -14.18
C GLN A 240 4.84 -16.42 -15.44
N ALA A 241 3.83 -16.09 -16.27
CA ALA A 241 4.03 -15.30 -17.48
C ALA A 241 4.42 -13.84 -17.18
N ASN A 242 3.95 -13.31 -16.05
CA ASN A 242 4.32 -11.99 -15.57
C ASN A 242 5.80 -11.96 -15.15
N TYR A 243 6.26 -12.97 -14.42
CA TYR A 243 7.67 -13.05 -13.99
C TYR A 243 8.62 -13.39 -15.13
N GLU A 244 8.17 -14.15 -16.12
CA GLU A 244 8.91 -14.31 -17.40
C GLU A 244 9.11 -12.95 -18.08
N LYS A 245 8.11 -12.05 -18.01
CA LYS A 245 8.22 -10.68 -18.54
C LYS A 245 9.16 -9.81 -17.70
N ILE A 246 9.22 -10.00 -16.38
CA ILE A 246 10.23 -9.35 -15.51
C ILE A 246 11.64 -9.76 -15.96
N VAL A 247 11.87 -11.06 -16.15
CA VAL A 247 13.16 -11.58 -16.61
C VAL A 247 13.53 -11.03 -17.97
N GLU A 248 12.60 -11.06 -18.93
CA GLU A 248 12.80 -10.45 -20.28
C GLU A 248 13.17 -8.97 -20.19
N THR A 249 12.51 -8.21 -19.31
CA THR A 249 12.78 -6.78 -19.12
C THR A 249 14.18 -6.56 -18.52
N TYR A 250 14.55 -7.38 -17.52
CA TYR A 250 15.89 -7.35 -16.92
C TYR A 250 16.98 -7.68 -17.95
N GLU A 251 16.78 -8.72 -18.78
CA GLU A 251 17.75 -9.10 -19.80
C GLU A 251 17.96 -8.05 -20.89
N ASN A 252 16.97 -7.18 -21.11
CA ASN A 252 17.01 -6.11 -22.09
C ASN A 252 17.46 -4.76 -21.53
N LYS A 253 17.79 -4.66 -20.22
CA LYS A 253 18.33 -3.41 -19.65
C LYS A 253 19.71 -3.09 -20.19
N GLU A 254 20.12 -1.83 -20.10
CA GLU A 254 21.49 -1.45 -20.44
C GLU A 254 22.49 -2.18 -19.51
N PRO A 255 23.50 -2.88 -20.08
CA PRO A 255 24.46 -3.63 -19.27
C PRO A 255 25.19 -2.77 -18.25
N GLY A 256 25.19 -3.21 -17.00
CA GLY A 256 25.85 -2.52 -15.89
C GLY A 256 25.10 -1.31 -15.33
N SER A 257 23.95 -0.94 -15.90
CA SER A 257 23.09 0.11 -15.33
C SER A 257 22.23 -0.47 -14.20
N PRO A 258 22.10 0.23 -13.07
CA PRO A 258 21.20 -0.20 -12.01
C PRO A 258 19.73 -0.14 -12.49
N PHE A 259 18.93 -1.09 -12.03
CA PHE A 259 17.59 -1.33 -12.54
C PHE A 259 16.60 -1.42 -11.39
N PHE A 260 15.52 -0.67 -11.48
CA PHE A 260 14.37 -0.79 -10.62
C PHE A 260 13.14 -1.18 -11.42
N LEU A 261 12.48 -2.25 -11.01
CA LEU A 261 11.20 -2.64 -11.58
C LEU A 261 10.16 -2.78 -10.47
N PHE A 262 9.03 -2.10 -10.61
CA PHE A 262 7.86 -2.25 -9.76
C PHE A 262 6.75 -2.95 -10.52
N ASP A 263 6.37 -4.12 -10.07
CA ASP A 263 5.33 -4.96 -10.68
C ASP A 263 4.10 -5.10 -9.79
N VAL A 264 2.91 -5.02 -10.39
CA VAL A 264 1.62 -5.29 -9.75
C VAL A 264 0.95 -6.41 -10.49
N THR A 265 0.83 -7.59 -9.89
CA THR A 265 0.29 -8.78 -10.59
C THR A 265 -1.23 -8.77 -10.74
N MET A 266 -1.81 -9.78 -11.36
CA MET A 266 -3.27 -9.90 -11.60
C MET A 266 -3.82 -11.30 -11.38
N GLN A 267 -2.98 -12.35 -11.30
CA GLN A 267 -3.45 -13.73 -11.30
C GLN A 267 -4.51 -14.01 -10.25
N ASN A 268 -4.30 -13.53 -9.04
CA ASN A 268 -5.14 -13.83 -7.87
C ASN A 268 -6.30 -12.85 -7.67
N HIS A 269 -6.56 -11.93 -8.62
CA HIS A 269 -7.69 -11.00 -8.52
C HIS A 269 -9.02 -11.74 -8.35
N SER A 270 -9.92 -11.20 -7.55
CA SER A 270 -11.18 -11.80 -7.10
C SER A 270 -12.09 -12.32 -8.22
N GLY A 271 -13.07 -13.13 -7.82
CA GLY A 271 -13.97 -13.90 -8.67
C GLY A 271 -13.49 -15.35 -8.78
N TYR A 272 -13.43 -16.05 -7.63
CA TYR A 272 -12.85 -17.39 -7.52
C TYR A 272 -13.82 -18.53 -7.85
N THR A 273 -14.94 -18.25 -8.51
CA THR A 273 -15.95 -19.22 -8.97
C THR A 273 -15.89 -19.48 -10.48
N ASN A 274 -14.69 -19.59 -11.05
CA ASN A 274 -14.54 -19.79 -12.48
C ASN A 274 -14.67 -21.27 -12.84
N ARG A 275 -15.72 -21.65 -13.58
CA ARG A 275 -16.02 -23.03 -13.98
C ARG A 275 -14.96 -23.69 -14.88
N TYR A 276 -14.05 -22.92 -15.45
CA TYR A 276 -12.98 -23.42 -16.32
C TYR A 276 -11.64 -23.53 -15.60
N PHE A 277 -11.56 -23.07 -14.35
CA PHE A 277 -10.40 -23.24 -13.51
C PHE A 277 -10.68 -24.35 -12.50
N GLN A 278 -9.95 -25.44 -12.61
CA GLN A 278 -10.07 -26.55 -11.69
C GLN A 278 -9.11 -26.34 -10.54
N ALA A 279 -9.63 -26.39 -9.32
CA ALA A 279 -8.83 -26.31 -8.11
C ALA A 279 -8.06 -27.62 -7.89
N ASP A 280 -6.78 -27.52 -7.51
CA ASP A 280 -5.94 -28.63 -7.08
C ASP A 280 -5.89 -28.78 -5.56
N ILE A 281 -6.09 -27.67 -4.84
CA ILE A 281 -6.16 -27.63 -3.38
C ILE A 281 -7.61 -27.58 -2.94
N ASN A 282 -7.95 -28.38 -1.92
CA ASN A 282 -9.26 -28.35 -1.28
C ASN A 282 -9.12 -27.97 0.18
N CYS A 283 -10.09 -27.20 0.69
CA CYS A 283 -10.20 -26.86 2.10
C CYS A 283 -10.96 -27.95 2.84
N ASN A 284 -10.25 -28.83 3.50
CA ASN A 284 -10.83 -29.98 4.19
C ASN A 284 -11.77 -29.52 5.33
N GLY A 285 -13.02 -29.95 5.29
CA GLY A 285 -14.04 -29.57 6.27
C GLY A 285 -14.76 -28.25 5.98
N TYR A 286 -14.40 -27.55 4.89
CA TYR A 286 -15.07 -26.34 4.40
C TYR A 286 -15.51 -26.55 2.96
N ASP A 287 -16.81 -26.52 2.73
CA ASP A 287 -17.39 -26.64 1.39
C ASP A 287 -17.41 -25.22 0.74
N SER A 288 -16.30 -24.85 0.13
CA SER A 288 -16.09 -23.53 -0.48
C SER A 288 -15.28 -23.61 -1.77
N ASP A 289 -15.99 -23.59 -2.91
CA ASP A 289 -15.37 -23.52 -4.23
C ASP A 289 -14.47 -22.27 -4.39
N GLU A 290 -14.82 -21.16 -3.77
CA GLU A 290 -14.04 -19.94 -3.80
C GLU A 290 -12.69 -20.10 -3.09
N ALA A 291 -12.71 -20.70 -1.90
CA ALA A 291 -11.48 -20.95 -1.14
C ALA A 291 -10.59 -21.95 -1.86
N ASP A 292 -11.15 -23.04 -2.38
CA ASP A 292 -10.40 -24.06 -3.13
C ASP A 292 -9.68 -23.47 -4.35
N GLN A 293 -10.39 -22.65 -5.14
CA GLN A 293 -9.78 -21.96 -6.29
C GLN A 293 -8.72 -20.93 -5.85
N TYR A 294 -8.97 -20.18 -4.80
CA TYR A 294 -8.03 -19.21 -4.29
C TYR A 294 -6.72 -19.85 -3.81
N PHE A 295 -6.79 -20.89 -2.96
CA PHE A 295 -5.57 -21.57 -2.49
C PHE A 295 -4.81 -22.26 -3.61
N SER A 296 -5.50 -22.78 -4.62
CA SER A 296 -4.86 -23.31 -5.83
C SER A 296 -4.13 -22.22 -6.63
N LEU A 297 -4.67 -21.00 -6.68
CA LEU A 297 -3.99 -19.85 -7.30
C LEU A 297 -2.76 -19.42 -6.50
N LEU A 298 -2.84 -19.41 -5.15
CA LEU A 298 -1.69 -19.11 -4.31
C LEU A 298 -0.55 -20.11 -4.52
N LYS A 299 -0.86 -21.40 -4.68
CA LYS A 299 0.15 -22.41 -5.02
C LYS A 299 0.83 -22.12 -6.37
N LEU A 300 0.06 -21.71 -7.37
CA LEU A 300 0.61 -21.31 -8.66
C LEU A 300 1.48 -20.04 -8.56
N SER A 301 1.13 -19.10 -7.68
CA SER A 301 1.99 -17.94 -7.36
C SER A 301 3.29 -18.38 -6.70
N ASP A 302 3.24 -19.31 -5.75
CA ASP A 302 4.42 -19.84 -5.06
C ASP A 302 5.37 -20.57 -6.02
N GLU A 303 4.83 -21.33 -6.98
CA GLU A 303 5.61 -21.94 -8.06
C GLU A 303 6.29 -20.89 -8.96
N ALA A 304 5.58 -19.81 -9.29
CA ALA A 304 6.11 -18.70 -10.06
C ALA A 304 7.20 -17.93 -9.30
N ILE A 305 7.03 -17.72 -7.99
CA ILE A 305 8.06 -17.15 -7.11
C ILE A 305 9.32 -18.02 -7.15
N SER A 306 9.15 -19.33 -7.06
CA SER A 306 10.27 -20.30 -7.14
C SER A 306 11.04 -20.16 -8.47
N TYR A 307 10.34 -19.98 -9.59
CA TYR A 307 10.97 -19.73 -10.89
C TYR A 307 11.81 -18.44 -10.86
N LEU A 308 11.25 -17.33 -10.39
CA LEU A 308 11.91 -16.03 -10.37
C LEU A 308 13.17 -16.05 -9.47
N ILE A 309 13.04 -16.56 -8.26
CA ILE A 309 14.18 -16.67 -7.31
C ILE A 309 15.30 -17.54 -7.90
N ARG A 310 14.96 -18.70 -8.48
CA ARG A 310 15.97 -19.58 -9.11
C ARG A 310 16.68 -18.95 -10.30
N TYR A 311 15.99 -18.09 -11.06
CA TYR A 311 16.62 -17.32 -12.13
C TYR A 311 17.67 -16.36 -11.56
N PHE A 312 17.29 -15.53 -10.60
CA PHE A 312 18.18 -14.52 -10.03
C PHE A 312 19.27 -15.10 -9.13
N GLN A 313 19.13 -16.32 -8.61
CA GLN A 313 20.21 -17.06 -7.96
C GLN A 313 21.40 -17.35 -8.90
N GLN A 314 21.19 -17.33 -10.21
CA GLN A 314 22.21 -17.59 -11.23
C GLN A 314 22.76 -16.31 -11.87
N VAL A 315 22.24 -15.16 -11.48
CA VAL A 315 22.66 -13.85 -11.98
C VAL A 315 23.85 -13.35 -11.14
N ASP A 316 24.93 -12.93 -11.80
CA ASP A 316 26.12 -12.40 -11.13
C ASP A 316 25.91 -10.97 -10.57
N GLU A 317 25.02 -10.18 -11.19
CA GLU A 317 24.70 -8.83 -10.70
C GLU A 317 23.93 -8.92 -9.38
N PRO A 318 24.32 -8.16 -8.34
CA PRO A 318 23.57 -8.14 -7.11
C PRO A 318 22.12 -7.73 -7.35
N THR A 319 21.21 -8.54 -6.83
CA THR A 319 19.77 -8.35 -7.03
C THR A 319 19.01 -8.56 -5.72
N MET A 320 18.11 -7.62 -5.43
CA MET A 320 17.13 -7.69 -4.35
C MET A 320 15.74 -7.89 -4.93
N ILE A 321 15.00 -8.84 -4.40
CA ILE A 321 13.57 -9.04 -4.71
C ILE A 321 12.76 -8.75 -3.47
N ILE A 322 11.86 -7.79 -3.56
CA ILE A 322 10.89 -7.42 -2.54
C ILE A 322 9.53 -7.92 -3.03
N MET A 323 8.85 -8.75 -2.24
CA MET A 323 7.51 -9.19 -2.59
C MET A 323 6.57 -9.03 -1.42
N PHE A 324 5.35 -8.55 -1.68
CA PHE A 324 4.32 -8.34 -0.66
C PHE A 324 2.92 -8.43 -1.27
N GLY A 325 1.93 -8.77 -0.44
CA GLY A 325 0.53 -8.75 -0.85
C GLY A 325 -0.06 -7.35 -0.75
N ASP A 326 -1.01 -7.03 -1.62
CA ASP A 326 -1.67 -5.72 -1.62
C ASP A 326 -2.81 -5.63 -0.62
N HIS A 327 -3.55 -6.70 -0.41
CA HIS A 327 -4.66 -6.80 0.54
C HIS A 327 -5.16 -8.24 0.68
N TRP A 328 -5.98 -8.46 1.66
CA TRP A 328 -6.77 -9.66 1.85
C TRP A 328 -7.69 -9.96 0.64
N PRO A 329 -7.88 -11.23 0.24
CA PRO A 329 -8.78 -11.62 -0.85
C PRO A 329 -10.25 -11.45 -0.48
N ALA A 330 -11.09 -11.17 -1.47
CA ALA A 330 -12.54 -11.18 -1.32
C ALA A 330 -13.07 -12.61 -1.52
N ILE A 331 -13.12 -13.40 -0.46
CA ILE A 331 -13.72 -14.73 -0.39
C ILE A 331 -14.97 -14.64 0.49
N GLU A 332 -15.89 -15.57 0.33
CA GLU A 332 -17.13 -15.65 1.10
C GLU A 332 -16.90 -15.64 2.62
N ASP A 333 -17.77 -14.93 3.33
CA ASP A 333 -17.69 -14.69 4.77
C ASP A 333 -17.76 -15.98 5.61
N ASP A 334 -18.57 -16.95 5.20
CA ASP A 334 -18.72 -18.23 5.87
C ASP A 334 -17.42 -19.03 5.98
N PHE A 335 -16.58 -18.98 4.93
CA PHE A 335 -15.27 -19.59 4.96
C PHE A 335 -14.37 -18.93 6.01
N LEU A 336 -14.34 -17.61 6.01
CA LEU A 336 -13.57 -16.84 6.98
C LEU A 336 -13.94 -17.20 8.43
N LEU A 337 -15.24 -17.22 8.74
CA LEU A 337 -15.75 -17.56 10.08
C LEU A 337 -15.22 -18.92 10.56
N LYS A 338 -15.21 -19.89 9.66
CA LYS A 338 -14.71 -21.24 9.95
C LYS A 338 -13.21 -21.23 10.21
N VAL A 339 -12.42 -20.49 9.41
CA VAL A 339 -10.96 -20.42 9.57
C VAL A 339 -10.56 -19.82 10.92
N ILE A 340 -11.20 -18.73 11.35
CA ILE A 340 -10.89 -18.09 12.64
C ILE A 340 -11.46 -18.83 13.85
N GLY A 341 -12.34 -19.84 13.64
CA GLY A 341 -12.91 -20.64 14.71
C GLY A 341 -13.77 -19.87 15.71
N LYS A 342 -14.31 -18.72 15.31
CA LYS A 342 -15.17 -17.86 16.13
C LYS A 342 -16.59 -17.90 15.59
N GLU A 343 -17.58 -18.16 16.45
CA GLU A 343 -18.98 -17.89 16.13
C GLU A 343 -19.19 -16.37 16.13
N LEU A 344 -19.15 -15.77 14.95
CA LEU A 344 -19.58 -14.38 14.78
C LEU A 344 -21.10 -14.35 14.65
N PRO A 345 -21.79 -13.37 15.26
CA PRO A 345 -23.26 -13.31 15.21
C PRO A 345 -23.77 -13.20 13.75
N ASP A 346 -25.03 -13.65 13.52
CA ASP A 346 -25.72 -13.71 12.22
C ASP A 346 -25.79 -12.40 11.39
N ALA A 347 -25.20 -11.33 11.87
CA ALA A 347 -25.22 -10.00 11.27
C ALA A 347 -23.95 -9.65 10.46
N PHE A 348 -23.32 -10.62 9.85
CA PHE A 348 -22.15 -10.39 8.96
C PHE A 348 -22.55 -9.89 7.56
N GLU A 349 -23.74 -9.28 7.43
CA GLU A 349 -24.24 -8.73 6.15
C GLU A 349 -23.37 -7.61 5.54
N THR A 350 -22.41 -7.10 6.29
CA THR A 350 -21.31 -6.29 5.77
C THR A 350 -20.09 -6.54 6.66
N TRP A 351 -19.28 -7.48 6.30
CA TRP A 351 -18.16 -8.01 7.07
C TRP A 351 -17.08 -7.00 7.52
N ILE A 352 -17.27 -5.73 7.26
CA ILE A 352 -16.44 -4.61 7.73
C ILE A 352 -17.11 -3.81 8.87
N ALA A 353 -18.40 -3.93 9.07
CA ALA A 353 -19.20 -3.06 9.93
C ALA A 353 -20.01 -3.80 11.02
N GLY A 354 -19.89 -5.11 11.14
CA GLY A 354 -20.60 -5.86 12.17
C GLY A 354 -19.99 -5.68 13.55
N ASP A 355 -20.85 -5.60 14.59
CA ASP A 355 -20.45 -5.54 16.00
C ASP A 355 -19.43 -6.63 16.41
N ALA A 356 -19.43 -7.76 15.71
CA ALA A 356 -18.54 -8.88 15.97
C ALA A 356 -17.07 -8.61 15.64
N TYR A 357 -16.79 -7.96 14.50
CA TYR A 357 -15.43 -7.54 14.16
C TYR A 357 -14.93 -6.46 15.12
N GLN A 358 -15.79 -5.52 15.51
CA GLN A 358 -15.47 -4.48 16.48
C GLN A 358 -15.19 -5.02 17.88
N ASN A 359 -15.72 -6.22 18.21
CA ASN A 359 -15.47 -6.90 19.47
C ASN A 359 -14.17 -7.73 19.50
N LEU A 360 -13.46 -7.84 18.39
CA LEU A 360 -12.12 -8.44 18.36
C LEU A 360 -11.11 -7.50 19.03
N SER A 361 -10.02 -8.07 19.56
CA SER A 361 -8.87 -7.27 19.97
C SER A 361 -8.32 -6.46 18.80
N VAL A 362 -7.62 -5.36 19.05
CA VAL A 362 -6.98 -4.60 17.98
C VAL A 362 -5.99 -5.48 17.20
N GLU A 363 -5.21 -6.29 17.88
CA GLU A 363 -4.30 -7.26 17.27
C GLU A 363 -5.01 -8.22 16.31
N ASP A 364 -6.13 -8.82 16.73
CA ASP A 364 -6.90 -9.72 15.86
C ASP A 364 -7.52 -8.99 14.66
N GLN A 365 -7.91 -7.71 14.82
CA GLN A 365 -8.40 -6.92 13.70
C GLN A 365 -7.29 -6.58 12.70
N GLU A 366 -6.09 -6.28 13.19
CA GLU A 366 -4.93 -5.95 12.38
C GLU A 366 -4.43 -7.13 11.54
N LYS A 367 -4.56 -8.37 12.04
CA LYS A 367 -4.22 -9.58 11.26
C LYS A 367 -4.92 -9.67 9.91
N PHE A 368 -6.13 -9.06 9.79
CA PHE A 368 -6.85 -8.99 8.52
C PHE A 368 -6.28 -7.96 7.52
N TYR A 369 -5.38 -7.10 7.96
CA TYR A 369 -4.66 -6.13 7.13
C TYR A 369 -3.19 -6.52 6.94
N GLY A 370 -2.72 -7.54 7.65
CA GLY A 370 -1.36 -8.07 7.55
C GLY A 370 -1.20 -9.01 6.37
N THR A 371 -0.63 -8.56 5.27
CA THR A 371 -0.27 -9.41 4.12
C THR A 371 1.14 -9.94 4.25
N PRO A 372 1.47 -11.13 3.73
CA PRO A 372 2.83 -11.63 3.77
C PRO A 372 3.77 -10.74 2.98
N PHE A 373 5.03 -10.66 3.40
CA PHE A 373 6.10 -10.08 2.60
C PHE A 373 7.39 -10.87 2.76
N PHE A 374 8.29 -10.72 1.78
CA PHE A 374 9.69 -11.08 1.92
C PHE A 374 10.59 -10.09 1.15
N ILE A 375 11.83 -9.94 1.65
CA ILE A 375 12.95 -9.33 0.95
C ILE A 375 14.02 -10.41 0.81
N TRP A 376 14.35 -10.76 -0.42
CA TRP A 376 15.36 -11.76 -0.72
C TRP A 376 16.48 -11.17 -1.57
N THR A 377 17.70 -11.66 -1.37
CA THR A 377 18.87 -11.24 -2.17
C THR A 377 19.66 -12.45 -2.69
N ASN A 378 20.27 -12.29 -3.87
CA ASN A 378 21.21 -13.28 -4.39
C ASN A 378 22.64 -13.12 -3.83
N TYR A 379 22.80 -12.20 -2.91
CA TYR A 379 24.05 -11.98 -2.14
C TYR A 379 23.80 -12.20 -0.64
N SER A 380 24.88 -12.23 0.15
CA SER A 380 24.75 -12.48 1.59
C SER A 380 23.97 -11.40 2.30
N MET A 381 22.89 -11.78 2.98
CA MET A 381 22.09 -10.96 3.85
C MET A 381 21.67 -11.75 5.07
N LYS A 382 21.63 -11.10 6.24
CA LYS A 382 21.13 -11.71 7.47
C LYS A 382 19.66 -12.05 7.32
N SER A 383 19.32 -13.32 7.53
CA SER A 383 17.91 -13.75 7.49
C SER A 383 17.18 -13.40 8.77
N GLU A 384 15.92 -12.99 8.63
CA GLU A 384 15.01 -12.70 9.73
C GLU A 384 13.60 -13.20 9.40
N SER A 385 12.82 -13.56 10.42
CA SER A 385 11.45 -14.06 10.25
C SER A 385 10.50 -13.43 11.27
N ASN A 386 9.21 -13.46 10.96
CA ASN A 386 8.14 -12.89 11.79
C ASN A 386 8.23 -11.37 11.99
N VAL A 387 8.79 -10.66 11.00
CA VAL A 387 8.85 -9.20 11.02
C VAL A 387 7.47 -8.62 10.77
N TRP A 388 7.05 -7.67 11.62
CA TRP A 388 5.90 -6.81 11.34
C TRP A 388 6.38 -5.43 10.88
N ILE A 389 5.82 -4.94 9.78
CA ILE A 389 6.18 -3.66 9.20
C ILE A 389 4.97 -3.04 8.50
N SER A 390 4.83 -1.73 8.49
CA SER A 390 3.83 -1.09 7.62
C SER A 390 4.31 -1.02 6.17
N THR A 391 3.39 -1.06 5.23
CA THR A 391 3.71 -0.97 3.79
C THR A 391 4.43 0.35 3.45
N ASN A 392 4.07 1.45 4.11
CA ASN A 392 4.72 2.75 3.92
C ASN A 392 6.17 2.81 4.44
N TYR A 393 6.62 1.88 5.27
CA TYR A 393 8.03 1.78 5.69
C TYR A 393 8.84 0.82 4.82
N LEU A 394 8.17 -0.11 4.13
CA LEU A 394 8.81 -1.26 3.51
C LEU A 394 9.87 -0.87 2.47
N SER A 395 9.64 0.18 1.68
CA SER A 395 10.61 0.67 0.71
C SER A 395 11.84 1.28 1.39
N SER A 396 11.68 2.14 2.40
CA SER A 396 12.79 2.72 3.15
C SER A 396 13.58 1.64 3.89
N TYR A 397 12.89 0.64 4.45
CA TYR A 397 13.55 -0.50 5.08
C TYR A 397 14.36 -1.32 4.07
N ALA A 398 13.82 -1.60 2.89
CA ALA A 398 14.56 -2.30 1.84
C ALA A 398 15.80 -1.50 1.37
N LEU A 399 15.67 -0.18 1.21
CA LEU A 399 16.82 0.68 0.87
C LEU A 399 17.89 0.65 1.96
N SER A 400 17.53 0.64 3.25
CA SER A 400 18.49 0.58 4.35
C SER A 400 19.32 -0.71 4.38
N LEU A 401 18.86 -1.77 3.69
CA LEU A 401 19.59 -3.04 3.53
C LEU A 401 20.59 -3.01 2.35
N THR A 402 20.68 -1.90 1.64
CA THR A 402 21.61 -1.67 0.51
C THR A 402 22.69 -0.67 0.87
N GLY A 403 23.63 -0.41 -0.04
CA GLY A 403 24.60 0.69 0.08
C GLY A 403 24.10 2.03 -0.48
N LEU A 404 22.83 2.11 -0.85
CA LEU A 404 22.25 3.33 -1.45
C LEU A 404 22.07 4.44 -0.41
N GLU A 405 22.08 5.68 -0.87
CA GLU A 405 21.80 6.83 -0.04
C GLU A 405 20.29 6.90 0.27
N LEU A 406 19.96 7.38 1.47
CA LEU A 406 18.60 7.61 1.93
C LEU A 406 18.32 9.11 1.92
N THR A 407 17.08 9.48 1.59
CA THR A 407 16.61 10.85 1.82
C THR A 407 16.35 11.08 3.31
N PRO A 408 16.36 12.32 3.82
CA PRO A 408 15.93 12.61 5.20
C PRO A 408 14.54 12.03 5.53
N TYR A 409 13.64 11.97 4.55
CA TYR A 409 12.33 11.36 4.72
C TYR A 409 12.40 9.83 4.91
N ASN A 410 13.26 9.13 4.15
CA ASN A 410 13.48 7.70 4.37
C ASN A 410 14.03 7.42 5.78
N GLU A 411 14.97 8.24 6.24
CA GLU A 411 15.53 8.13 7.59
C GLU A 411 14.45 8.37 8.65
N TYR A 412 13.64 9.43 8.49
CA TYR A 412 12.49 9.68 9.36
C TYR A 412 11.52 8.48 9.44
N LEU A 413 11.23 7.83 8.30
CA LEU A 413 10.38 6.64 8.26
C LEU A 413 11.00 5.44 8.99
N LEU A 414 12.32 5.31 8.97
CA LEU A 414 13.02 4.27 9.74
C LEU A 414 12.95 4.55 11.25
N ASP A 415 13.14 5.79 11.68
CA ASP A 415 12.99 6.21 13.08
C ASP A 415 11.54 6.01 13.57
N LEU A 416 10.55 6.36 12.74
CA LEU A 416 9.14 6.11 13.04
C LEU A 416 8.86 4.61 13.17
N ARG A 417 9.47 3.77 12.31
CA ARG A 417 9.37 2.31 12.39
C ARG A 417 9.94 1.75 13.69
N GLU A 418 11.00 2.33 14.26
CA GLU A 418 11.55 1.90 15.54
C GLU A 418 10.56 2.14 16.70
N LYS A 419 9.82 3.25 16.64
CA LYS A 419 8.78 3.59 17.63
C LYS A 419 7.49 2.80 17.39
N MET A 420 7.05 2.76 16.14
CA MET A 420 5.82 2.12 15.69
C MET A 420 6.11 1.17 14.52
N PRO A 421 6.57 -0.07 14.79
CA PRO A 421 6.93 -1.04 13.75
C PRO A 421 5.87 -1.25 12.69
N ALA A 422 4.59 -1.16 13.03
CA ALA A 422 3.48 -1.28 12.09
C ALA A 422 2.33 -0.34 12.46
N LEU A 423 1.75 0.32 11.48
CA LEU A 423 0.57 1.18 11.65
C LEU A 423 -0.36 1.13 10.43
N ASN A 424 -1.63 1.40 10.66
CA ASN A 424 -2.62 1.66 9.61
C ASN A 424 -3.74 2.57 10.13
N HIS A 425 -4.91 2.56 9.49
CA HIS A 425 -6.05 3.39 9.89
C HIS A 425 -6.77 2.94 11.17
N LEU A 426 -6.56 1.72 11.65
CA LEU A 426 -7.17 1.20 12.89
C LEU A 426 -6.32 1.55 14.12
N GLY A 427 -5.00 1.39 14.02
CA GLY A 427 -4.10 1.54 15.14
C GLY A 427 -2.64 1.32 14.75
N PHE A 428 -1.83 0.96 15.74
CA PHE A 428 -0.41 0.71 15.57
C PHE A 428 0.13 -0.33 16.56
N LEU A 429 1.22 -0.95 16.16
CA LEU A 429 2.07 -1.76 17.02
C LEU A 429 3.16 -0.86 17.61
N ALA A 430 3.26 -0.77 18.91
CA ALA A 430 4.35 -0.04 19.57
C ALA A 430 5.62 -0.91 19.67
N SER A 431 6.75 -0.28 19.96
CA SER A 431 8.07 -0.94 20.04
C SER A 431 8.16 -2.01 21.13
N ASP A 432 7.30 -1.96 22.14
CA ASP A 432 7.21 -2.97 23.21
C ASP A 432 6.36 -4.21 22.82
N GLY A 433 5.80 -4.23 21.60
CA GLY A 433 4.95 -5.30 21.09
C GLY A 433 3.48 -5.16 21.42
N THR A 434 3.05 -4.03 22.00
CA THR A 434 1.65 -3.77 22.34
C THR A 434 0.92 -3.14 21.16
N TRP A 435 -0.29 -3.63 20.86
CA TRP A 435 -1.17 -3.04 19.87
C TRP A 435 -2.11 -2.01 20.47
N TYR A 436 -2.14 -0.81 19.93
CA TYR A 436 -3.01 0.30 20.33
C TYR A 436 -3.93 0.74 19.20
N ARG A 437 -5.14 1.18 19.56
CA ARG A 437 -5.96 2.00 18.67
C ARG A 437 -5.53 3.46 18.79
N TRP A 438 -5.77 4.24 17.75
CA TRP A 438 -5.42 5.68 17.74
C TRP A 438 -6.06 6.50 18.86
N ASN A 439 -7.14 6.03 19.47
CA ASN A 439 -7.89 6.70 20.54
C ASN A 439 -7.78 6.01 21.91
N ASP A 440 -6.89 5.03 22.04
CA ASP A 440 -6.65 4.41 23.34
C ASP A 440 -5.98 5.40 24.30
N SER A 441 -6.52 5.50 25.51
CA SER A 441 -6.08 6.51 26.49
C SER A 441 -4.71 6.21 27.11
N ASP A 442 -4.21 5.02 26.94
CA ASP A 442 -2.92 4.50 27.41
C ASP A 442 -1.88 4.34 26.29
N ALA A 443 -2.23 4.77 25.07
CA ALA A 443 -1.26 4.85 23.98
C ALA A 443 -0.14 5.84 24.32
N PRO A 444 1.14 5.54 23.99
CA PRO A 444 2.26 6.42 24.29
C PRO A 444 2.12 7.79 23.61
N GLU A 445 2.12 8.85 24.41
CA GLU A 445 1.93 10.23 23.92
C GLU A 445 3.05 10.66 22.96
N GLU A 446 4.28 10.21 23.20
CA GLU A 446 5.44 10.49 22.35
C GLU A 446 5.26 9.86 20.95
N ASP A 447 4.77 8.62 20.88
CA ASP A 447 4.52 7.93 19.59
C ASP A 447 3.41 8.63 18.81
N LEU A 448 2.33 9.04 19.49
CA LEU A 448 1.23 9.77 18.86
C LEU A 448 1.68 11.14 18.32
N GLU A 449 2.58 11.83 19.03
CA GLU A 449 3.14 13.10 18.54
C GLU A 449 4.04 12.89 17.33
N TYR A 450 4.87 11.85 17.33
CA TYR A 450 5.72 11.52 16.20
C TYR A 450 4.91 11.15 14.94
N GLU A 451 3.82 10.43 15.12
CA GLU A 451 2.88 10.13 14.03
C GLU A 451 2.14 11.38 13.53
N ARG A 452 1.77 12.31 14.42
CA ARG A 452 1.20 13.61 14.02
C ARG A 452 2.17 14.41 13.15
N GLN A 453 3.46 14.41 13.49
CA GLN A 453 4.52 15.02 12.68
C GLN A 453 4.61 14.36 11.30
N TYR A 454 4.55 13.04 11.27
CA TYR A 454 4.49 12.28 10.01
C TYR A 454 3.30 12.69 9.13
N GLU A 455 2.12 12.87 9.72
CA GLU A 455 0.95 13.39 8.98
C GLU A 455 1.19 14.79 8.41
N CYS A 456 1.95 15.66 9.11
CA CYS A 456 2.29 16.98 8.60
C CYS A 456 3.24 16.90 7.39
N LEU A 457 4.24 16.02 7.42
CA LEU A 457 5.15 15.79 6.30
C LEU A 457 4.41 15.29 5.06
N GLN A 458 3.53 14.29 5.22
CA GLN A 458 2.71 13.76 4.14
C GLN A 458 1.77 14.82 3.52
N TYR A 459 1.16 15.65 4.37
CA TYR A 459 0.28 16.71 3.88
C TYR A 459 1.07 17.76 3.09
N ASN A 460 2.26 18.11 3.56
CA ASN A 460 3.16 19.02 2.89
C ASN A 460 3.55 18.50 1.50
N GLU A 461 3.99 17.26 1.42
CA GLU A 461 4.41 16.62 0.16
C GLU A 461 3.25 16.49 -0.83
N LEU A 462 2.12 15.92 -0.40
CA LEU A 462 1.02 15.54 -1.29
C LEU A 462 0.14 16.73 -1.70
N ILE A 463 -0.09 17.72 -0.81
CA ILE A 463 -1.12 18.74 -0.98
C ILE A 463 -0.53 20.15 -1.12
N ASP A 464 0.48 20.51 -0.31
CA ASP A 464 0.96 21.89 -0.21
C ASP A 464 2.09 22.19 -1.19
N LYS A 465 1.73 22.28 -2.48
CA LYS A 465 2.67 22.58 -3.56
C LYS A 465 3.47 23.87 -3.38
N LYS A 466 2.91 24.83 -2.66
CA LYS A 466 3.47 26.19 -2.59
C LYS A 466 4.56 26.31 -1.55
N ASP A 467 4.37 25.59 -0.45
CA ASP A 467 5.25 25.66 0.72
C ASP A 467 5.90 24.28 0.99
N ARG A 468 6.01 23.41 -0.04
CA ARG A 468 6.64 22.09 0.07
C ARG A 468 8.13 22.26 0.34
N ASP A 469 8.65 21.50 1.28
CA ASP A 469 10.06 21.43 1.62
C ASP A 469 10.72 20.29 0.83
N ASP A 470 11.20 20.60 -0.38
CA ASP A 470 11.77 19.62 -1.30
C ASP A 470 13.06 18.97 -0.76
N SER A 471 13.84 19.71 0.06
CA SER A 471 15.10 19.19 0.60
C SER A 471 14.93 17.97 1.52
N PHE A 472 13.77 17.82 2.12
CA PHE A 472 13.48 16.67 2.97
C PHE A 472 13.24 15.37 2.21
N PHE A 473 12.88 15.47 0.94
CA PHE A 473 12.54 14.35 0.07
C PHE A 473 13.60 14.02 -0.99
N THR A 474 14.71 14.75 -1.02
CA THR A 474 15.80 14.53 -1.98
C THR A 474 17.09 14.12 -1.26
N ILE A 475 18.00 13.46 -1.98
CA ILE A 475 19.32 13.11 -1.46
C ILE A 475 20.14 14.39 -1.27
N SER A 476 20.79 14.55 -0.11
CA SER A 476 21.57 15.73 0.24
C SER A 476 22.76 15.89 -0.71
N GLY A 477 22.70 16.82 -1.65
CA GLY A 477 23.80 17.12 -2.57
C GLY A 477 23.38 17.81 -3.86
N GLU A 478 22.19 17.59 -4.35
CA GLU A 478 21.66 18.29 -5.52
C GLU A 478 20.79 19.47 -5.10
N LYS A 479 21.44 20.58 -4.76
CA LYS A 479 20.76 21.88 -4.86
C LYS A 479 20.75 22.21 -6.34
N ASP A 480 19.56 22.17 -6.94
CA ASP A 480 19.34 22.73 -8.27
C ASP A 480 19.90 24.15 -8.31
N GLU A 481 21.02 24.31 -9.01
CA GLU A 481 21.44 25.60 -9.51
C GLU A 481 20.59 25.92 -10.74
N GLU A 482 19.41 26.53 -10.53
CA GLU A 482 18.70 27.28 -11.55
C GLU A 482 18.90 28.79 -11.35
#